data_eb13ecf346333e9c123f729dc6150b6f
#
_entry.id   eb13ecf346333e9c123f729dc6150b6f
#
_cell.length_a   1.000
_cell.length_b   1.000
_cell.length_c   1.000
_cell.angle_alpha   90.00
_cell.angle_beta   90.00
_cell.angle_gamma   90.00
#
_symmetry.space_group_name_H-M   'P 1'
#
loop_
_entity.id
_entity.type
_entity.pdbx_description
1 polymer ?
#
loop_
_entity_poly.entity_id
_entity_poly.type
_entity_poly.pdbx_seq_one_letter_code
_entity_poly.pdbx_strand_id
1 'polypeptide(L)'
;MGKVESNKKQKKDALFNTAFELFTTKGTNKTTISDIADKAGVAKGTFYLYFKDKYDIRNKLVSYKTKELFYQAYQSVLEHEISGFDNQLHFMVDFILDSLEQDYALLVFIMTDFPSQYSA
;
A
#
# COMPACT_ATOMS: atom_id res chain seq x y z
N MET A 1 12.87 -23.93 1.27
CA MET A 1 12.33 -22.66 1.55
C MET A 1 12.49 -22.50 2.99
N GLY A 2 12.86 -21.68 3.52
CA GLY A 2 13.13 -21.74 4.88
C GLY A 2 13.12 -20.41 5.55
N LYS A 3 13.83 -20.34 6.62
CA LYS A 3 13.95 -19.15 7.43
C LYS A 3 14.44 -17.94 6.63
N VAL A 4 15.29 -18.15 5.63
CA VAL A 4 15.87 -17.04 4.87
C VAL A 4 14.80 -16.29 4.09
N GLU A 5 13.92 -17.01 3.39
CA GLU A 5 12.83 -16.38 2.64
C GLU A 5 11.80 -15.74 3.56
N SER A 6 11.48 -16.40 4.67
CA SER A 6 10.57 -15.88 5.67
C SER A 6 11.13 -14.60 6.28
N ASN A 7 12.44 -14.56 6.59
CA ASN A 7 13.07 -13.37 7.15
C ASN A 7 13.10 -12.22 6.15
N LYS A 8 13.37 -12.52 4.88
CA LYS A 8 13.34 -11.50 3.82
C LYS A 8 11.97 -10.91 3.67
N LYS A 9 10.94 -11.75 3.66
CA LYS A 9 9.57 -11.28 3.56
C LYS A 9 9.19 -10.41 4.75
N GLN A 10 9.58 -10.83 5.95
CA GLN A 10 9.30 -10.06 7.16
C GLN A 10 9.95 -8.69 7.12
N LYS A 11 11.20 -8.62 6.67
CA LYS A 11 11.92 -7.34 6.56
C LYS A 11 11.26 -6.44 5.52
N LYS A 12 10.89 -6.99 4.38
CA LYS A 12 10.22 -6.24 3.32
C LYS A 12 8.87 -5.73 3.79
N ASP A 13 8.09 -6.58 4.47
CA ASP A 13 6.79 -6.20 5.00
C ASP A 13 6.93 -5.12 6.07
N ALA A 14 7.94 -5.22 6.92
CA ALA A 14 8.20 -4.21 7.94
C ALA A 14 8.53 -2.86 7.29
N LEU A 15 9.31 -2.87 6.21
CA LEU A 15 9.62 -1.65 5.48
C LEU A 15 8.37 -1.05 4.85
N PHE A 16 7.53 -1.87 4.23
CA PHE A 16 6.26 -1.40 3.66
C PHE A 16 5.34 -0.77 4.71
N ASN A 17 5.12 -1.48 5.80
CA ASN A 17 4.22 -1.00 6.85
C ASN A 17 4.74 0.28 7.48
N THR A 18 6.05 0.33 7.74
CA THR A 18 6.68 1.51 8.33
C THR A 18 6.64 2.70 7.37
N ALA A 19 6.94 2.47 6.09
CA ALA A 19 6.89 3.52 5.09
C ALA A 19 5.48 4.08 4.96
N PHE A 20 4.47 3.22 4.92
CA PHE A 20 3.08 3.66 4.83
C PHE A 20 2.72 4.54 6.03
N GLU A 21 3.09 4.11 7.24
CA GLU A 21 2.83 4.88 8.45
C GLU A 21 3.49 6.26 8.39
N LEU A 22 4.76 6.30 8.02
CA LEU A 22 5.49 7.57 7.96
C LEU A 22 4.99 8.48 6.85
N PHE A 23 4.68 7.92 5.68
CA PHE A 23 4.16 8.71 4.57
C PHE A 23 2.80 9.31 4.90
N THR A 24 1.97 8.60 5.65
CA THR A 24 0.63 9.07 6.00
C THR A 24 0.60 9.98 7.21
N THR A 25 1.65 9.95 8.05
CA THR A 25 1.71 10.81 9.25
C THR A 25 2.56 12.06 9.04
N LYS A 26 3.73 11.93 8.42
CA LYS A 26 4.60 13.12 8.21
C LYS A 26 4.76 13.51 6.75
N GLY A 27 4.23 12.73 5.83
CA GLY A 27 4.31 13.03 4.40
C GLY A 27 5.58 12.46 3.76
N THR A 28 5.47 12.18 2.46
CA THR A 28 6.57 11.60 1.70
C THR A 28 7.79 12.51 1.69
N ASN A 29 7.58 13.81 1.52
CA ASN A 29 8.69 14.76 1.42
C ASN A 29 9.53 14.84 2.69
N LYS A 30 8.88 14.69 3.85
CA LYS A 30 9.56 14.80 5.16
C LYS A 30 10.07 13.47 5.68
N THR A 31 9.80 12.39 4.98
CA THR A 31 10.25 11.06 5.37
C THR A 31 11.55 10.72 4.65
N THR A 32 12.54 10.26 5.38
CA THR A 32 13.82 9.82 4.81
C THR A 32 13.93 8.32 4.82
N ILE A 33 14.85 7.78 4.01
CA ILE A 33 15.13 6.33 4.03
C ILE A 33 15.62 5.91 5.40
N SER A 34 16.44 6.75 6.05
CA SER A 34 16.91 6.47 7.41
C SER A 34 15.76 6.37 8.40
N ASP A 35 14.77 7.28 8.28
CA ASP A 35 13.57 7.21 9.13
C ASP A 35 12.86 5.87 8.99
N ILE A 36 12.69 5.44 7.75
CA ILE A 36 11.98 4.19 7.46
C ILE A 36 12.77 2.99 8.01
N ALA A 37 14.07 2.93 7.72
CA ALA A 37 14.91 1.81 8.15
C ALA A 37 14.98 1.74 9.68
N ASP A 38 15.20 2.88 10.33
CA ASP A 38 15.32 2.94 11.79
C ASP A 38 14.05 2.46 12.46
N LYS A 39 12.89 2.96 12.02
CA LYS A 39 11.62 2.58 12.61
C LYS A 39 11.26 1.13 12.30
N ALA A 40 11.61 0.65 11.12
CA ALA A 40 11.38 -0.75 10.76
C ALA A 40 12.33 -1.72 11.49
N GLY A 41 13.37 -1.19 12.13
CA GLY A 41 14.32 -2.01 12.86
C GLY A 41 15.31 -2.75 11.96
N VAL A 42 15.66 -2.17 10.81
CA VAL A 42 16.59 -2.77 9.88
C VAL A 42 17.69 -1.79 9.53
N ALA A 43 18.81 -2.32 9.03
CA ALA A 43 19.90 -1.47 8.55
C ALA A 43 19.47 -0.75 7.26
N LYS A 44 20.03 0.45 7.06
CA LYS A 44 19.74 1.22 5.85
C LYS A 44 20.10 0.45 4.58
N GLY A 45 21.18 -0.33 4.61
CA GLY A 45 21.54 -1.18 3.48
C GLY A 45 20.50 -2.23 3.14
N THR A 46 19.75 -2.69 4.15
CA THR A 46 18.65 -3.63 3.93
C THR A 46 17.54 -3.00 3.11
N PHE A 47 17.26 -1.73 3.34
CA PHE A 47 16.29 -1.00 2.52
C PHE A 47 16.67 -1.08 1.03
N TYR A 48 17.94 -0.82 0.74
CA TYR A 48 18.43 -0.80 -0.64
C TYR A 48 18.48 -2.17 -1.31
N LEU A 49 18.32 -3.26 -0.55
CA LEU A 49 18.16 -4.58 -1.16
C LEU A 49 16.81 -4.73 -1.86
N TYR A 50 15.80 -3.96 -1.42
CA TYR A 50 14.43 -4.11 -1.91
C TYR A 50 13.94 -2.93 -2.73
N PHE A 51 14.45 -1.74 -2.44
CA PHE A 51 13.94 -0.51 -3.05
C PHE A 51 15.09 0.41 -3.44
N LYS A 52 14.91 1.13 -4.54
CA LYS A 52 15.93 2.07 -5.03
C LYS A 52 15.99 3.34 -4.16
N ASP A 53 14.82 3.84 -3.79
CA ASP A 53 14.70 5.08 -3.02
C ASP A 53 13.29 5.14 -2.42
N LYS A 54 12.97 6.25 -1.76
CA LYS A 54 11.66 6.39 -1.11
C LYS A 54 10.51 6.49 -2.10
N TYR A 55 10.76 6.95 -3.31
CA TYR A 55 9.72 7.02 -4.34
C TYR A 55 9.41 5.64 -4.91
N ASP A 56 10.41 4.78 -4.97
CA ASP A 56 10.24 3.39 -5.39
C ASP A 56 9.31 2.65 -4.42
N ILE A 57 9.58 2.74 -3.10
CA ILE A 57 8.73 2.09 -2.11
C ILE A 57 7.32 2.71 -2.10
N ARG A 58 7.22 4.04 -2.27
CA ARG A 58 5.93 4.72 -2.36
C ARG A 58 5.09 4.18 -3.52
N ASN A 59 5.69 4.10 -4.70
CA ASN A 59 4.97 3.63 -5.90
C ASN A 59 4.52 2.18 -5.74
N LYS A 60 5.37 1.34 -5.15
CA LYS A 60 5.02 -0.06 -4.88
C LYS A 60 3.91 -0.16 -3.83
N LEU A 61 3.92 0.74 -2.84
CA LEU A 61 2.86 0.79 -1.84
C LEU A 61 1.51 1.17 -2.45
N VAL A 62 1.48 2.17 -3.32
CA VAL A 62 0.24 2.57 -3.99
C VAL A 62 -0.31 1.39 -4.78
N SER A 63 0.54 0.72 -5.54
CA SER A 63 0.14 -0.46 -6.31
C SER A 63 -0.36 -1.58 -5.41
N TYR A 64 0.36 -1.87 -4.34
CA TYR A 64 -0.01 -2.93 -3.41
C TYR A 64 -1.35 -2.65 -2.74
N LYS A 65 -1.52 -1.43 -2.22
CA LYS A 65 -2.76 -1.05 -1.52
C LYS A 65 -3.96 -1.05 -2.47
N THR A 66 -3.76 -0.59 -3.70
CA THR A 66 -4.81 -0.59 -4.70
C THR A 66 -5.24 -2.01 -5.06
N LYS A 67 -4.27 -2.89 -5.32
CA LYS A 67 -4.57 -4.29 -5.64
C LYS A 67 -5.27 -5.00 -4.48
N GLU A 68 -4.84 -4.72 -3.26
CA GLU A 68 -5.46 -5.30 -2.07
C GLU A 68 -6.93 -4.88 -1.97
N LEU A 69 -7.20 -3.61 -2.21
CA LEU A 69 -8.55 -3.07 -2.15
C LEU A 69 -9.46 -3.72 -3.21
N PHE A 70 -8.97 -3.82 -4.45
CA PHE A 70 -9.73 -4.48 -5.51
C PHE A 70 -9.95 -5.96 -5.22
N TYR A 71 -8.93 -6.62 -4.68
CA TYR A 71 -9.06 -8.04 -4.32
C TYR A 71 -10.12 -8.23 -3.24
N GLN A 72 -10.13 -7.39 -2.23
CA GLN A 72 -11.15 -7.46 -1.17
C GLN A 72 -12.55 -7.21 -1.73
N ALA A 73 -12.68 -6.27 -2.66
CA ALA A 73 -13.96 -6.00 -3.31
C ALA A 73 -14.45 -7.22 -4.10
N TYR A 74 -13.54 -7.86 -4.83
CA TYR A 74 -13.86 -9.07 -5.60
C TYR A 74 -14.28 -10.22 -4.67
N GLN A 75 -13.54 -10.42 -3.59
CA GLN A 75 -13.90 -11.45 -2.60
C GLN A 75 -15.27 -11.20 -2.02
N SER A 76 -15.60 -9.96 -1.75
CA SER A 76 -16.90 -9.58 -1.21
C SER A 76 -18.04 -9.90 -2.19
N VAL A 77 -17.81 -9.67 -3.48
CA VAL A 77 -18.78 -10.05 -4.52
C VAL A 77 -19.05 -11.55 -4.47
N LEU A 78 -18.00 -12.35 -4.36
CA LEU A 78 -18.14 -13.80 -4.30
C LEU A 78 -18.88 -14.26 -3.04
N GLU A 79 -18.55 -13.67 -1.90
CA GLU A 79 -19.17 -14.03 -0.63
C GLU A 79 -20.67 -13.72 -0.59
N HIS A 80 -21.07 -12.63 -1.23
CA HIS A 80 -22.46 -12.21 -1.26
C HIS A 80 -23.24 -12.80 -2.44
N GLU A 81 -22.58 -13.62 -3.25
CA GLU A 81 -23.19 -14.31 -4.39
C GLU A 81 -23.93 -13.33 -5.31
N ILE A 82 -23.31 -12.19 -5.59
CA ILE A 82 -23.91 -11.18 -6.46
C ILE A 82 -23.94 -11.71 -7.89
N SER A 83 -25.13 -11.69 -8.50
CA SER A 83 -25.36 -12.21 -9.84
C SER A 83 -25.50 -11.06 -10.84
N GLY A 84 -24.91 -11.26 -12.03
CA GLY A 84 -24.99 -10.30 -13.11
C GLY A 84 -23.83 -9.32 -13.09
N PHE A 85 -23.26 -9.04 -14.26
CA PHE A 85 -22.07 -8.20 -14.38
C PHE A 85 -22.33 -6.79 -13.84
N ASP A 86 -23.47 -6.19 -14.19
CA ASP A 86 -23.80 -4.85 -13.73
C ASP A 86 -23.87 -4.77 -12.21
N ASN A 87 -24.52 -5.75 -11.60
CA ASN A 87 -24.68 -5.79 -10.15
C ASN A 87 -23.34 -6.03 -9.46
N GLN A 88 -22.50 -6.89 -10.03
CA GLN A 88 -21.17 -7.15 -9.49
C GLN A 88 -20.31 -5.89 -9.53
N LEU A 89 -20.36 -5.16 -10.64
CA LEU A 89 -19.60 -3.94 -10.78
C LEU A 89 -20.06 -2.87 -9.79
N HIS A 90 -21.36 -2.66 -9.67
CA HIS A 90 -21.91 -1.70 -8.69
C HIS A 90 -21.52 -2.08 -7.27
N PHE A 91 -21.58 -3.35 -6.93
CA PHE A 91 -21.21 -3.82 -5.60
C PHE A 91 -19.74 -3.53 -5.31
N MET A 92 -18.86 -3.79 -6.28
CA MET A 92 -17.43 -3.54 -6.11
C MET A 92 -17.15 -2.04 -5.93
N VAL A 93 -17.78 -1.19 -6.72
CA VAL A 93 -17.60 0.27 -6.60
C VAL A 93 -18.05 0.74 -5.22
N ASP A 94 -19.21 0.30 -4.77
CA ASP A 94 -19.71 0.67 -3.45
C ASP A 94 -18.78 0.19 -2.34
N PHE A 95 -18.28 -1.04 -2.46
CA PHE A 95 -17.33 -1.59 -1.50
C PHE A 95 -16.06 -0.74 -1.41
N ILE A 96 -15.52 -0.37 -2.57
CA ILE A 96 -14.30 0.44 -2.64
C ILE A 96 -14.52 1.81 -2.03
N LEU A 97 -15.63 2.47 -2.37
CA LEU A 97 -15.96 3.79 -1.82
C LEU A 97 -16.14 3.73 -0.31
N ASP A 98 -16.86 2.73 0.19
CA ASP A 98 -17.05 2.56 1.63
C ASP A 98 -15.72 2.33 2.35
N SER A 99 -14.85 1.51 1.75
CA SER A 99 -13.54 1.21 2.34
C SER A 99 -12.69 2.46 2.44
N LEU A 100 -12.70 3.31 1.41
CA LEU A 100 -11.94 4.55 1.41
C LEU A 100 -12.50 5.57 2.38
N GLU A 101 -13.82 5.61 2.55
CA GLU A 101 -14.44 6.47 3.55
C GLU A 101 -14.02 6.09 4.97
N GLN A 102 -13.86 4.80 5.22
CA GLN A 102 -13.47 4.30 6.54
C GLN A 102 -11.98 4.40 6.80
N ASP A 103 -11.17 4.48 5.75
CA ASP A 103 -9.72 4.56 5.87
C ASP A 103 -9.23 5.85 5.20
N TYR A 104 -9.36 6.93 5.93
CA TYR A 104 -8.99 8.27 5.43
C TYR A 104 -7.50 8.35 5.07
N ALA A 105 -6.65 7.70 5.86
CA ALA A 105 -5.21 7.70 5.59
C ALA A 105 -4.89 7.09 4.24
N LEU A 106 -5.56 5.99 3.90
CA LEU A 106 -5.38 5.34 2.60
C LEU A 106 -5.88 6.24 1.47
N LEU A 107 -7.05 6.84 1.64
CA LEU A 107 -7.61 7.75 0.63
C LEU A 107 -6.66 8.91 0.36
N VAL A 108 -6.18 9.57 1.40
CA VAL A 108 -5.27 10.70 1.27
C VAL A 108 -3.96 10.26 0.62
N PHE A 109 -3.43 9.11 1.02
CA PHE A 109 -2.20 8.59 0.45
C PHE A 109 -2.32 8.38 -1.06
N ILE A 110 -3.39 7.72 -1.50
CA ILE A 110 -3.62 7.48 -2.93
C ILE A 110 -3.82 8.80 -3.68
N MET A 111 -4.66 9.69 -3.15
CA MET A 111 -5.01 10.92 -3.82
C MET A 111 -3.84 11.92 -3.87
N THR A 112 -3.05 11.97 -2.81
CA THR A 112 -1.97 12.96 -2.70
C THR A 112 -0.76 12.59 -3.56
N ASP A 113 -0.37 11.32 -3.53
CA ASP A 113 0.83 10.88 -4.24
C ASP A 113 0.57 10.57 -5.71
N PHE A 114 -0.63 10.12 -6.04
CA PHE A 114 -0.97 9.73 -7.40
C PHE A 114 -0.87 10.87 -8.40
N PRO A 115 -1.44 12.06 -8.13
CA PRO A 115 -1.37 13.16 -9.10
C PRO A 115 0.04 13.69 -9.35
N SER A 116 0.93 13.65 -8.37
CA SER A 116 2.29 14.16 -8.54
C SER A 116 3.08 13.39 -9.59
N GLN A 117 2.69 12.15 -9.86
CA GLN A 117 3.32 11.29 -10.84
C GLN A 117 2.88 11.62 -12.26
N TYR A 118 1.69 12.18 -12.42
CA TYR A 118 1.07 12.41 -13.72
C TYR A 118 0.89 13.87 -14.07
N SER A 119 1.16 14.78 -13.16
CA SER A 119 1.11 16.20 -13.49
C SER A 119 2.36 16.57 -14.29
N ALA A 120 2.15 17.23 -15.38
CA ALA A 120 3.22 17.63 -16.28
C ALA A 120 4.08 18.75 -15.69
#